data_2e28c1940bdda1f44a37b77fdad1ca91
#
_entry.id   2e28c1940bdda1f44a37b77fdad1ca91
#
_cell.length_a   1.000
_cell.length_b   1.000
_cell.length_c   1.000
_cell.angle_alpha   90.00
_cell.angle_beta   90.00
_cell.angle_gamma   90.00
#
_symmetry.space_group_name_H-M   'P 1'
#
loop_
_entity.id
_entity.type
_entity.pdbx_description
1 polymer ?
#
loop_
_entity_poly.entity_id
_entity_poly.type
_entity_poly.pdbx_seq_one_letter_code
_entity_poly.pdbx_strand_id
1 'polypeptide(L)'
;TEEKPMSEWWKLLILLVLIIASGFASYFIIKRLQKDKEQKEEFFASPIEKAIAYLQNLDKKQLVQRGDVKEYYSEMTDITRTYIEESVHIPAMESTSSELIESLKKAIKDKKMFVNREDLEKFSRVLENSDLVKFAKSQPMLFEIETDKKIIDKFLLIIDKALPRTEDQAAILFAEEVRKKEMQKQKFKRLVMSIGISMFLL
;
A
#
# COMPACT_ATOMS: atom_id res chain seq x y z
N THR A 1 9.95 -62.12 42.93
CA THR A 1 9.30 -60.80 42.90
C THR A 1 9.49 -60.25 41.53
N GLU A 2 8.47 -60.43 40.65
CA GLU A 2 8.45 -59.87 39.33
C GLU A 2 8.13 -58.33 39.45
N GLU A 3 9.08 -57.52 39.10
CA GLU A 3 8.85 -56.10 38.92
C GLU A 3 7.97 -55.90 37.68
N LYS A 4 6.74 -55.46 37.94
CA LYS A 4 5.77 -55.07 36.90
C LYS A 4 6.33 -53.90 36.09
N PRO A 5 6.49 -54.00 34.76
CA PRO A 5 7.02 -52.87 33.97
C PRO A 5 6.07 -51.69 34.13
N MET A 6 6.58 -50.61 34.71
CA MET A 6 5.88 -49.34 34.82
C MET A 6 5.44 -48.89 33.42
N SER A 7 4.13 -48.80 33.21
CA SER A 7 3.54 -48.57 31.90
C SER A 7 4.14 -47.34 31.25
N GLU A 8 4.62 -47.47 30.02
CA GLU A 8 5.29 -46.36 29.27
C GLU A 8 4.35 -45.22 28.81
N TRP A 9 3.13 -45.22 29.35
CA TRP A 9 2.11 -44.23 29.03
C TRP A 9 2.54 -42.78 29.31
N TRP A 10 3.38 -42.58 30.30
CA TRP A 10 3.92 -41.25 30.61
C TRP A 10 4.77 -40.67 29.46
N LYS A 11 5.46 -41.52 28.67
CA LYS A 11 6.20 -41.09 27.48
C LYS A 11 5.25 -40.59 26.40
N LEU A 12 4.11 -41.27 26.21
CA LEU A 12 3.06 -40.86 25.29
C LEU A 12 2.40 -39.54 25.73
N LEU A 13 2.19 -39.35 27.04
CA LEU A 13 1.68 -38.09 27.59
C LEU A 13 2.66 -36.93 27.37
N ILE A 14 3.95 -37.14 27.58
CA ILE A 14 4.98 -36.12 27.30
C ILE A 14 5.00 -35.77 25.82
N LEU A 15 4.95 -36.77 24.94
CA LEU A 15 4.91 -36.52 23.48
C LEU A 15 3.67 -35.71 23.07
N LEU A 16 2.50 -36.04 23.64
CA LEU A 16 1.28 -35.29 23.40
C LEU A 16 1.39 -33.81 23.85
N VAL A 17 1.96 -33.59 25.05
CA VAL A 17 2.17 -32.22 25.58
C VAL A 17 3.14 -31.45 24.72
N LEU A 18 4.21 -32.06 24.20
CA LEU A 18 5.17 -31.42 23.30
C LEU A 18 4.53 -31.03 21.97
N ILE A 19 3.66 -31.86 21.39
CA ILE A 19 2.92 -31.56 20.17
C ILE A 19 1.98 -30.35 20.38
N ILE A 20 1.22 -30.37 21.50
CA ILE A 20 0.31 -29.26 21.84
C ILE A 20 1.10 -27.95 22.07
N ALA A 21 2.21 -28.02 22.80
CA ALA A 21 3.08 -26.87 23.08
C ALA A 21 3.69 -26.30 21.77
N SER A 22 4.14 -27.15 20.84
CA SER A 22 4.65 -26.78 19.54
C SER A 22 3.57 -26.11 18.67
N GLY A 23 2.35 -26.65 18.66
CA GLY A 23 1.21 -26.06 17.96
C GLY A 23 0.84 -24.68 18.52
N PHE A 24 0.84 -24.55 19.85
CA PHE A 24 0.56 -23.27 20.51
C PHE A 24 1.66 -22.22 20.27
N ALA A 25 2.91 -22.64 20.34
CA ALA A 25 4.06 -21.77 20.02
C ALA A 25 4.02 -21.30 18.56
N SER A 26 3.75 -22.19 17.61
CA SER A 26 3.58 -21.90 16.20
C SER A 26 2.42 -20.91 15.96
N TYR A 27 1.27 -21.14 16.57
CA TYR A 27 0.12 -20.23 16.51
C TYR A 27 0.47 -18.84 17.06
N PHE A 28 1.17 -18.77 18.19
CA PHE A 28 1.56 -17.50 18.81
C PHE A 28 2.59 -16.74 17.98
N ILE A 29 3.54 -17.44 17.37
CA ILE A 29 4.54 -16.86 16.46
C ILE A 29 3.85 -16.32 15.20
N ILE A 30 2.94 -17.08 14.57
CA ILE A 30 2.19 -16.66 13.39
C ILE A 30 1.33 -15.42 13.72
N LYS A 31 0.62 -15.45 14.86
CA LYS A 31 -0.20 -14.32 15.32
C LYS A 31 0.64 -13.07 15.60
N ARG A 32 1.83 -13.25 16.19
CA ARG A 32 2.76 -12.15 16.45
C ARG A 32 3.32 -11.56 15.15
N LEU A 33 3.71 -12.41 14.19
CA LEU A 33 4.18 -11.99 12.87
C LEU A 33 3.08 -11.31 12.04
N GLN A 34 1.83 -11.74 12.19
CA GLN A 34 0.68 -11.06 11.56
C GLN A 34 0.43 -9.70 12.21
N LYS A 35 0.49 -9.61 13.54
CA LYS A 35 0.33 -8.35 14.27
C LYS A 35 1.47 -7.35 13.98
N ASP A 36 2.70 -7.85 13.81
CA ASP A 36 3.85 -7.02 13.39
C ASP A 36 3.73 -6.56 11.92
N LYS A 37 2.94 -7.26 11.09
CA LYS A 37 2.59 -6.80 9.73
C LYS A 37 1.51 -5.71 9.76
N GLU A 38 0.54 -5.78 10.67
CA GLU A 38 -0.51 -4.77 10.84
C GLU A 38 -0.01 -3.53 11.61
N GLN A 39 1.03 -3.66 12.44
CA GLN A 39 1.62 -2.56 13.22
C GLN A 39 2.88 -1.91 12.62
N LYS A 40 3.33 -2.32 11.43
CA LYS A 40 4.07 -1.40 10.59
C LYS A 40 3.03 -0.45 9.96
N GLU A 41 2.53 0.48 10.74
CA GLU A 41 2.22 1.80 10.20
C GLU A 41 3.55 2.26 9.59
N GLU A 42 3.72 1.96 8.29
CA GLU A 42 4.80 2.56 7.53
C GLU A 42 4.57 4.06 7.71
N PHE A 43 5.46 4.71 8.46
CA PHE A 43 5.37 6.15 8.69
C PHE A 43 5.64 6.81 7.33
N PHE A 44 4.58 7.06 6.60
CA PHE A 44 4.64 7.79 5.34
C PHE A 44 4.73 9.27 5.66
N ALA A 45 5.70 9.93 5.07
CA ALA A 45 5.93 11.35 5.24
C ALA A 45 4.78 12.20 4.65
N SER A 46 4.03 11.64 3.69
CA SER A 46 2.91 12.33 3.05
C SER A 46 1.83 11.35 2.56
N PRO A 47 0.57 11.83 2.42
CA PRO A 47 -0.52 11.02 1.87
C PRO A 47 -0.21 10.45 0.49
N ILE A 48 0.50 11.19 -0.37
CA ILE A 48 0.87 10.71 -1.71
C ILE A 48 1.87 9.55 -1.65
N GLU A 49 2.86 9.57 -0.74
CA GLU A 49 3.79 8.46 -0.56
C GLU A 49 3.07 7.20 -0.10
N LYS A 50 2.11 7.34 0.83
CA LYS A 50 1.25 6.26 1.30
C LYS A 50 0.46 5.65 0.14
N ALA A 51 -0.22 6.48 -0.66
CA ALA A 51 -1.01 6.01 -1.79
C ALA A 51 -0.17 5.28 -2.84
N ILE A 52 0.98 5.84 -3.22
CA ILE A 52 1.89 5.22 -4.21
C ILE A 52 2.44 3.89 -3.67
N ALA A 53 2.82 3.82 -2.39
CA ALA A 53 3.30 2.58 -1.78
C ALA A 53 2.22 1.48 -1.79
N TYR A 54 0.96 1.84 -1.49
CA TYR A 54 -0.15 0.90 -1.53
C TYR A 54 -0.48 0.44 -2.94
N LEU A 55 -0.45 1.33 -3.95
CA LEU A 55 -0.61 0.96 -5.36
C LEU A 55 0.50 0.02 -5.86
N GLN A 56 1.76 0.26 -5.43
CA GLN A 56 2.87 -0.66 -5.73
C GLN A 56 2.73 -2.02 -5.02
N ASN A 57 2.20 -2.03 -3.80
CA ASN A 57 1.92 -3.28 -3.10
C ASN A 57 0.75 -4.05 -3.71
N LEU A 58 -0.25 -3.35 -4.27
CA LEU A 58 -1.34 -3.96 -5.02
C LEU A 58 -0.82 -4.75 -6.22
N ASP A 59 0.15 -4.20 -6.97
CA ASP A 59 0.78 -4.92 -8.09
C ASP A 59 1.46 -6.21 -7.65
N LYS A 60 2.11 -6.21 -6.47
CA LYS A 60 2.80 -7.40 -5.92
C LYS A 60 1.83 -8.52 -5.54
N LYS A 61 0.55 -8.22 -5.31
CA LYS A 61 -0.47 -9.24 -5.00
C LYS A 61 -0.81 -10.12 -6.19
N GLN A 62 -0.45 -9.72 -7.42
CA GLN A 62 -0.71 -10.45 -8.66
C GLN A 62 -2.21 -10.82 -8.85
N LEU A 63 -3.13 -9.96 -8.40
CA LEU A 63 -4.58 -10.20 -8.46
C LEU A 63 -5.04 -10.36 -9.91
N VAL A 64 -4.54 -9.53 -10.82
CA VAL A 64 -4.89 -9.57 -12.25
C VAL A 64 -4.48 -10.91 -12.87
N GLN A 65 -3.28 -11.41 -12.56
CA GLN A 65 -2.78 -12.69 -13.09
C GLN A 65 -3.58 -13.89 -12.56
N ARG A 66 -4.17 -13.76 -11.37
CA ARG A 66 -5.05 -14.78 -10.77
C ARG A 66 -6.49 -14.71 -11.25
N GLY A 67 -6.84 -13.69 -12.04
CA GLY A 67 -8.21 -13.45 -12.50
C GLY A 67 -9.08 -12.67 -11.52
N ASP A 68 -8.53 -12.20 -10.39
CA ASP A 68 -9.21 -11.44 -9.34
C ASP A 68 -9.33 -9.94 -9.71
N VAL A 69 -9.74 -9.66 -10.97
CA VAL A 69 -9.75 -8.29 -11.53
C VAL A 69 -10.68 -7.37 -10.75
N LYS A 70 -11.81 -7.88 -10.28
CA LYS A 70 -12.74 -7.09 -9.44
C LYS A 70 -12.09 -6.62 -8.15
N GLU A 71 -11.33 -7.48 -7.47
CA GLU A 71 -10.63 -7.13 -6.25
C GLU A 71 -9.53 -6.09 -6.51
N TYR A 72 -8.79 -6.27 -7.63
CA TYR A 72 -7.79 -5.29 -8.06
C TYR A 72 -8.38 -3.89 -8.24
N TYR A 73 -9.47 -3.74 -8.98
CA TYR A 73 -10.14 -2.45 -9.18
C TYR A 73 -10.73 -1.89 -7.89
N SER A 74 -11.26 -2.75 -7.01
CA SER A 74 -11.75 -2.32 -5.70
C SER A 74 -10.65 -1.71 -4.86
N GLU A 75 -9.54 -2.42 -4.66
CA GLU A 75 -8.40 -1.92 -3.89
C GLU A 75 -7.78 -0.66 -4.53
N MET A 76 -7.60 -0.64 -5.85
CA MET A 76 -7.05 0.50 -6.57
C MET A 76 -7.91 1.76 -6.37
N THR A 77 -9.23 1.64 -6.48
CA THR A 77 -10.14 2.77 -6.28
C THR A 77 -10.23 3.19 -4.82
N ASP A 78 -10.17 2.26 -3.86
CA ASP A 78 -10.21 2.58 -2.44
C ASP A 78 -8.95 3.35 -2.00
N ILE A 79 -7.77 2.93 -2.47
CA ILE A 79 -6.51 3.66 -2.24
C ILE A 79 -6.61 5.08 -2.82
N THR A 80 -7.13 5.20 -4.03
CA THR A 80 -7.30 6.49 -4.73
C THR A 80 -8.27 7.42 -3.99
N ARG A 81 -9.41 6.91 -3.55
CA ARG A 81 -10.41 7.66 -2.81
C ARG A 81 -9.89 8.11 -1.44
N THR A 82 -9.21 7.21 -0.72
CA THR A 82 -8.56 7.54 0.55
C THR A 82 -7.57 8.69 0.38
N TYR A 83 -6.71 8.64 -0.64
CA TYR A 83 -5.79 9.73 -0.92
C TYR A 83 -6.49 11.06 -1.21
N ILE A 84 -7.54 11.05 -2.05
CA ILE A 84 -8.30 12.24 -2.39
C ILE A 84 -8.98 12.82 -1.15
N GLU A 85 -9.54 11.98 -0.28
CA GLU A 85 -10.17 12.40 0.96
C GLU A 85 -9.17 13.04 1.92
N GLU A 86 -8.03 12.38 2.16
CA GLU A 86 -6.98 12.87 3.05
C GLU A 86 -6.31 14.17 2.54
N SER A 87 -6.16 14.32 1.21
CA SER A 87 -5.38 15.42 0.60
C SER A 87 -6.25 16.58 0.14
N VAL A 88 -7.38 16.30 -0.47
CA VAL A 88 -8.29 17.32 -1.02
C VAL A 88 -9.36 17.75 -0.02
N HIS A 89 -9.60 16.93 1.03
CA HIS A 89 -10.60 17.15 2.08
C HIS A 89 -12.03 17.22 1.53
N ILE A 90 -12.38 16.23 0.70
CA ILE A 90 -13.75 16.00 0.21
C ILE A 90 -14.16 14.56 0.58
N PRO A 91 -15.45 14.26 0.83
CA PRO A 91 -15.91 12.93 1.26
C PRO A 91 -15.83 11.91 0.11
N ALA A 92 -14.62 11.49 -0.27
CA ALA A 92 -14.38 10.64 -1.43
C ALA A 92 -14.79 9.19 -1.20
N MET A 93 -14.68 8.68 0.03
CA MET A 93 -15.02 7.30 0.36
C MET A 93 -16.52 7.04 0.36
N GLU A 94 -17.31 8.04 0.75
CA GLU A 94 -18.78 7.93 0.85
C GLU A 94 -19.51 8.33 -0.43
N SER A 95 -18.80 8.91 -1.41
CA SER A 95 -19.37 9.41 -2.65
C SER A 95 -19.44 8.34 -3.74
N THR A 96 -20.44 8.41 -4.59
CA THR A 96 -20.43 7.71 -5.88
C THR A 96 -19.33 8.25 -6.79
N SER A 97 -18.99 7.54 -7.86
CA SER A 97 -17.96 8.02 -8.81
C SER A 97 -18.33 9.35 -9.44
N SER A 98 -19.60 9.56 -9.78
CA SER A 98 -20.11 10.83 -10.34
C SER A 98 -20.04 11.98 -9.34
N GLU A 99 -20.47 11.76 -8.09
CA GLU A 99 -20.42 12.75 -7.02
C GLU A 99 -18.99 13.12 -6.66
N LEU A 100 -18.07 12.15 -6.65
CA LEU A 100 -16.65 12.40 -6.42
C LEU A 100 -16.07 13.32 -7.50
N ILE A 101 -16.37 13.07 -8.77
CA ILE A 101 -15.90 13.93 -9.88
C ILE A 101 -16.45 15.35 -9.76
N GLU A 102 -17.73 15.51 -9.43
CA GLU A 102 -18.31 16.85 -9.23
C GLU A 102 -17.72 17.59 -8.03
N SER A 103 -17.54 16.89 -6.90
CA SER A 103 -16.88 17.43 -5.71
C SER A 103 -15.43 17.82 -6.00
N LEU A 104 -14.73 17.03 -6.79
CA LEU A 104 -13.35 17.29 -7.19
C LEU A 104 -13.26 18.50 -8.13
N LYS A 105 -14.17 18.63 -9.12
CA LYS A 105 -14.26 19.83 -9.97
C LYS A 105 -14.46 21.11 -9.13
N LYS A 106 -15.35 21.03 -8.15
CA LYS A 106 -15.60 22.14 -7.23
C LYS A 106 -14.35 22.47 -6.42
N ALA A 107 -13.71 21.48 -5.81
CA ALA A 107 -12.50 21.66 -5.02
C ALA A 107 -11.33 22.23 -5.84
N ILE A 108 -11.15 21.78 -7.10
CA ILE A 108 -10.16 22.30 -8.04
C ILE A 108 -10.39 23.80 -8.29
N LYS A 109 -11.65 24.21 -8.51
CA LYS A 109 -12.01 25.61 -8.71
C LYS A 109 -11.82 26.46 -7.45
N ASP A 110 -12.34 25.99 -6.31
CA ASP A 110 -12.34 26.71 -5.04
C ASP A 110 -10.92 26.91 -4.50
N LYS A 111 -10.08 25.88 -4.62
CA LYS A 111 -8.67 25.91 -4.19
C LYS A 111 -7.72 26.45 -5.26
N LYS A 112 -8.22 26.86 -6.42
CA LYS A 112 -7.43 27.35 -7.58
C LYS A 112 -6.32 26.37 -7.99
N MET A 113 -6.61 25.08 -7.97
CA MET A 113 -5.67 24.03 -8.35
C MET A 113 -5.49 24.00 -9.87
N PHE A 114 -4.25 23.81 -10.32
CA PHE A 114 -3.95 23.73 -11.74
C PHE A 114 -4.03 22.27 -12.22
N VAL A 115 -5.22 21.83 -12.63
CA VAL A 115 -5.50 20.48 -13.13
C VAL A 115 -6.05 20.60 -14.55
N ASN A 116 -5.44 19.87 -15.49
CA ASN A 116 -5.93 19.85 -16.86
C ASN A 116 -7.27 19.12 -16.95
N ARG A 117 -8.20 19.67 -17.72
CA ARG A 117 -9.51 19.05 -17.98
C ARG A 117 -9.37 17.63 -18.55
N GLU A 118 -8.44 17.41 -19.46
CA GLU A 118 -8.20 16.11 -20.07
C GLU A 118 -7.79 15.04 -19.04
N ASP A 119 -6.93 15.40 -18.09
CA ASP A 119 -6.49 14.48 -17.03
C ASP A 119 -7.66 14.13 -16.09
N LEU A 120 -8.53 15.10 -15.79
CA LEU A 120 -9.73 14.87 -14.99
C LEU A 120 -10.75 13.98 -15.73
N GLU A 121 -10.93 14.19 -17.05
CA GLU A 121 -11.81 13.35 -17.88
C GLU A 121 -11.28 11.91 -18.00
N LYS A 122 -9.97 11.72 -18.10
CA LYS A 122 -9.34 10.38 -18.07
C LYS A 122 -9.58 9.70 -16.74
N PHE A 123 -9.40 10.41 -15.65
CA PHE A 123 -9.65 9.90 -14.32
C PHE A 123 -11.12 9.50 -14.12
N SER A 124 -12.07 10.34 -14.58
CA SER A 124 -13.51 10.01 -14.55
C SER A 124 -13.81 8.69 -15.24
N ARG A 125 -13.24 8.48 -16.44
CA ARG A 125 -13.42 7.23 -17.20
C ARG A 125 -12.88 6.00 -16.45
N VAL A 126 -11.74 6.13 -15.77
CA VAL A 126 -11.20 5.03 -14.96
C VAL A 126 -12.14 4.68 -13.81
N LEU A 127 -12.74 5.66 -13.14
CA LEU A 127 -13.73 5.40 -12.09
C LEU A 127 -14.98 4.71 -12.66
N GLU A 128 -15.49 5.17 -13.80
CA GLU A 128 -16.62 4.54 -14.49
C GLU A 128 -16.30 3.09 -14.90
N ASN A 129 -15.12 2.83 -15.48
CA ASN A 129 -14.65 1.48 -15.79
C ASN A 129 -14.56 0.62 -14.53
N SER A 130 -14.07 1.17 -13.45
CA SER A 130 -13.98 0.48 -12.17
C SER A 130 -15.36 0.05 -11.65
N ASP A 131 -16.35 0.92 -11.77
CA ASP A 131 -17.74 0.59 -11.40
C ASP A 131 -18.33 -0.50 -12.28
N LEU A 132 -18.05 -0.49 -13.59
CA LEU A 132 -18.46 -1.56 -14.51
C LEU A 132 -17.82 -2.91 -14.14
N VAL A 133 -16.55 -2.93 -13.76
CA VAL A 133 -15.86 -4.16 -13.30
C VAL A 133 -16.45 -4.66 -12.00
N LYS A 134 -16.68 -3.75 -11.04
CA LYS A 134 -17.20 -4.11 -9.71
C LYS A 134 -18.64 -4.63 -9.74
N PHE A 135 -19.51 -4.01 -10.54
CA PHE A 135 -20.96 -4.22 -10.47
C PHE A 135 -21.57 -4.83 -11.72
N ALA A 136 -21.00 -4.60 -12.91
CA ALA A 136 -21.54 -5.08 -14.18
C ALA A 136 -20.79 -6.29 -14.77
N LYS A 137 -19.85 -6.91 -14.03
CA LYS A 137 -19.04 -8.05 -14.48
C LYS A 137 -18.26 -7.77 -15.78
N SER A 138 -17.88 -6.52 -16.03
CA SER A 138 -16.99 -6.19 -17.14
C SER A 138 -15.64 -6.89 -16.93
N GLN A 139 -15.04 -7.37 -18.01
CA GLN A 139 -13.74 -8.03 -18.01
C GLN A 139 -12.78 -7.26 -18.93
N PRO A 140 -12.12 -6.21 -18.42
CA PRO A 140 -11.17 -5.44 -19.21
C PRO A 140 -9.96 -6.29 -19.60
N MET A 141 -9.36 -6.00 -20.74
CA MET A 141 -8.13 -6.63 -21.18
C MET A 141 -6.94 -6.15 -20.33
N LEU A 142 -5.88 -6.94 -20.28
CA LEU A 142 -4.69 -6.62 -19.46
C LEU A 142 -4.14 -5.22 -19.74
N PHE A 143 -4.04 -4.83 -21.02
CA PHE A 143 -3.53 -3.50 -21.39
C PHE A 143 -4.45 -2.35 -20.92
N GLU A 144 -5.75 -2.58 -20.81
CA GLU A 144 -6.72 -1.60 -20.28
C GLU A 144 -6.50 -1.41 -18.79
N ILE A 145 -6.31 -2.51 -18.04
CA ILE A 145 -6.02 -2.48 -16.60
C ILE A 145 -4.71 -1.72 -16.33
N GLU A 146 -3.66 -1.99 -17.11
CA GLU A 146 -2.38 -1.29 -17.00
C GLU A 146 -2.50 0.20 -17.35
N THR A 147 -3.34 0.52 -18.33
CA THR A 147 -3.60 1.90 -18.74
C THR A 147 -4.36 2.66 -17.66
N ASP A 148 -5.40 2.05 -17.11
CA ASP A 148 -6.20 2.63 -16.02
C ASP A 148 -5.32 2.90 -14.79
N LYS A 149 -4.46 1.94 -14.43
CA LYS A 149 -3.50 2.16 -13.33
C LYS A 149 -2.55 3.33 -13.60
N LYS A 150 -1.97 3.42 -14.79
CA LYS A 150 -1.09 4.55 -15.17
C LYS A 150 -1.80 5.91 -15.09
N ILE A 151 -3.09 5.93 -15.46
CA ILE A 151 -3.92 7.14 -15.34
C ILE A 151 -4.09 7.51 -13.86
N ILE A 152 -4.40 6.55 -12.99
CA ILE A 152 -4.50 6.76 -11.55
C ILE A 152 -3.18 7.29 -10.98
N ASP A 153 -2.07 6.59 -11.20
CA ASP A 153 -0.74 6.99 -10.71
C ASP A 153 -0.41 8.43 -11.12
N LYS A 154 -0.63 8.76 -12.41
CA LYS A 154 -0.40 10.10 -12.94
C LYS A 154 -1.31 11.15 -12.30
N PHE A 155 -2.60 10.82 -12.16
CA PHE A 155 -3.59 11.75 -11.65
C PHE A 155 -3.33 12.09 -10.17
N LEU A 156 -2.97 11.12 -9.34
CA LEU A 156 -2.61 11.38 -7.94
C LEU A 156 -1.42 12.34 -7.83
N LEU A 157 -0.39 12.17 -8.67
CA LEU A 157 0.76 13.08 -8.72
C LEU A 157 0.38 14.48 -9.20
N ILE A 158 -0.56 14.60 -10.14
CA ILE A 158 -1.07 15.91 -10.62
C ILE A 158 -1.80 16.64 -9.49
N ILE A 159 -2.70 15.94 -8.79
CA ILE A 159 -3.43 16.50 -7.64
C ILE A 159 -2.45 16.94 -6.55
N ASP A 160 -1.49 16.09 -6.18
CA ASP A 160 -0.51 16.44 -5.14
C ASP A 160 0.28 17.70 -5.47
N LYS A 161 0.71 17.85 -6.73
CA LYS A 161 1.43 19.06 -7.19
C LYS A 161 0.56 20.30 -7.27
N ALA A 162 -0.74 20.11 -7.54
CA ALA A 162 -1.70 21.21 -7.70
C ALA A 162 -2.27 21.70 -6.36
N LEU A 163 -2.14 20.92 -5.28
CA LEU A 163 -2.61 21.31 -3.95
C LEU A 163 -1.86 22.55 -3.44
N PRO A 164 -2.58 23.56 -2.92
CA PRO A 164 -1.94 24.70 -2.27
C PRO A 164 -1.22 24.22 -1.01
N ARG A 165 0.10 24.38 -0.97
CA ARG A 165 0.92 24.04 0.19
C ARG A 165 1.05 25.27 1.07
N THR A 166 0.80 25.11 2.38
CA THR A 166 1.17 26.13 3.35
C THR A 166 2.71 26.21 3.44
N GLU A 167 3.24 27.39 3.80
CA GLU A 167 4.70 27.58 3.94
C GLU A 167 5.33 26.54 4.91
N ASP A 168 4.62 26.19 5.98
CA ASP A 168 5.03 25.16 6.93
C ASP A 168 5.10 23.76 6.29
N GLN A 169 4.10 23.40 5.48
CA GLN A 169 4.10 22.11 4.76
C GLN A 169 5.21 22.05 3.70
N ALA A 170 5.47 23.15 3.01
CA ALA A 170 6.56 23.23 2.06
C ALA A 170 7.93 23.10 2.75
N ALA A 171 8.11 23.72 3.92
CA ALA A 171 9.32 23.61 4.73
C ALA A 171 9.54 22.18 5.26
N ILE A 172 8.49 21.51 5.73
CA ILE A 172 8.56 20.12 6.20
C ILE A 172 8.96 19.20 5.04
N LEU A 173 8.31 19.29 3.88
CA LEU A 173 8.65 18.48 2.71
C LEU A 173 10.08 18.71 2.21
N PHE A 174 10.53 19.96 2.21
CA PHE A 174 11.91 20.29 1.86
C PHE A 174 12.92 19.66 2.85
N ALA A 175 12.64 19.75 4.15
CA ALA A 175 13.47 19.14 5.18
C ALA A 175 13.54 17.61 5.03
N GLU A 176 12.42 16.96 4.67
CA GLU A 176 12.37 15.53 4.42
C GLU A 176 13.12 15.09 3.16
N GLU A 177 13.02 15.84 2.07
CA GLU A 177 13.81 15.58 0.86
C GLU A 177 15.32 15.67 1.13
N VAL A 178 15.74 16.68 1.88
CA VAL A 178 17.14 16.81 2.30
C VAL A 178 17.57 15.63 3.16
N ARG A 179 16.75 15.23 4.12
CA ARG A 179 17.02 14.07 5.00
C ARG A 179 17.09 12.75 4.21
N LYS A 180 16.20 12.54 3.23
CA LYS A 180 16.24 11.37 2.34
C LYS A 180 17.53 11.32 1.52
N LYS A 181 17.95 12.45 0.95
CA LYS A 181 19.22 12.55 0.20
C LYS A 181 20.43 12.26 1.08
N GLU A 182 20.44 12.75 2.32
CA GLU A 182 21.51 12.47 3.27
C GLU A 182 21.56 10.99 3.68
N MET A 183 20.41 10.38 3.94
CA MET A 183 20.33 8.95 4.25
C MET A 183 20.81 8.08 3.07
N GLN A 184 20.47 8.43 1.83
CA GLN A 184 20.98 7.73 0.65
C GLN A 184 22.51 7.86 0.53
N LYS A 185 23.06 9.06 0.75
CA LYS A 185 24.52 9.28 0.77
C LYS A 185 25.21 8.47 1.86
N GLN A 186 24.60 8.36 3.05
CA GLN A 186 25.15 7.54 4.14
C GLN A 186 25.08 6.04 3.83
N LYS A 187 23.97 5.55 3.25
CA LYS A 187 23.86 4.16 2.80
C LYS A 187 24.91 3.83 1.75
N PHE A 188 25.10 4.72 0.78
CA PHE A 188 26.12 4.56 -0.26
C PHE A 188 27.55 4.56 0.34
N LYS A 189 27.87 5.48 1.25
CA LYS A 189 29.16 5.48 1.95
C LYS A 189 29.41 4.19 2.74
N ARG A 190 28.39 3.67 3.44
CA ARG A 190 28.48 2.39 4.19
C ARG A 190 28.71 1.22 3.24
N LEU A 191 28.02 1.19 2.09
CA LEU A 191 28.19 0.17 1.07
C LEU A 191 29.63 0.18 0.51
N VAL A 192 30.14 1.35 0.13
CA VAL A 192 31.50 1.51 -0.38
C VAL A 192 32.55 1.11 0.66
N MET A 193 32.35 1.49 1.94
CA MET A 193 33.23 1.06 3.03
C MET A 193 33.19 -0.45 3.24
N SER A 194 32.03 -1.07 3.20
CA SER A 194 31.91 -2.53 3.38
C SER A 194 32.61 -3.32 2.24
N ILE A 195 32.49 -2.83 1.00
CA ILE A 195 33.21 -3.41 -0.16
C ILE A 195 34.72 -3.22 -0.01
N GLY A 196 35.17 -2.02 0.40
CA GLY A 196 36.58 -1.72 0.63
C GLY A 196 37.22 -2.60 1.71
N ILE A 197 36.51 -2.84 2.82
CA ILE A 197 36.97 -3.73 3.90
C ILE A 197 37.02 -5.19 3.43
N SER A 198 36.03 -5.63 2.66
CA SER A 198 36.02 -7.01 2.08
C SER A 198 37.18 -7.24 1.12
N MET A 199 37.56 -6.23 0.33
CA MET A 199 38.66 -6.32 -0.62
C MET A 199 40.03 -6.24 0.08
N PHE A 200 40.10 -5.69 1.28
CA PHE A 200 41.35 -5.61 2.07
C PHE A 200 41.64 -6.88 2.88
N LEU A 201 40.61 -7.70 3.11
CA LEU A 201 40.67 -8.98 3.87
C LEU A 201 40.86 -10.20 2.96
N LEU A 202 40.92 -10.05 1.64
CA LEU A 202 41.30 -11.07 0.63
C LEU A 202 42.75 -10.89 0.17
#